data_8b453d2a2e887978923da4bcc0db9be4
#
_entry.id   8b453d2a2e887978923da4bcc0db9be4
#
_cell.length_a   1.000
_cell.length_b   1.000
_cell.length_c   1.000
_cell.angle_alpha   90.00
_cell.angle_beta   90.00
_cell.angle_gamma   90.00
#
_symmetry.space_group_name_H-M   'P 1'
#
loop_
_entity.id
_entity.type
_entity.pdbx_description
1 polymer ?
#
loop_
_entity_poly.entity_id
_entity_poly.type
_entity_poly.pdbx_seq_one_letter_code
_entity_poly.pdbx_strand_id
1 'polypeptide(L)'
;MMYFDWNEEKNKQIKAERNVGFEDFVQAFNDDKILEIIAHFNKEKYPTQKLFIVELNEYIHYVPFVRDNEKYFLKNIIPSRKLHKLYKKDL
;
A
#
# COMPACT_ATOMS: atom_id res chain seq x y z
N MET A 1 -10.48 -2.92 -16.59
CA MET A 1 -10.89 -2.64 -15.22
C MET A 1 -9.93 -3.29 -14.24
N MET A 2 -9.54 -2.58 -13.19
CA MET A 2 -8.59 -3.06 -12.20
C MET A 2 -9.33 -3.71 -11.03
N TYR A 3 -8.82 -4.86 -10.58
CA TYR A 3 -9.38 -5.57 -9.45
C TYR A 3 -8.34 -5.64 -8.34
N PHE A 4 -8.77 -5.39 -7.11
CA PHE A 4 -7.92 -5.54 -5.94
C PHE A 4 -8.38 -6.76 -5.15
N ASP A 5 -7.40 -7.53 -4.68
CA ASP A 5 -7.66 -8.70 -3.87
C ASP A 5 -6.62 -8.76 -2.76
N TRP A 6 -6.93 -9.50 -1.72
CA TRP A 6 -6.04 -9.65 -0.57
C TRP A 6 -6.46 -10.85 0.27
N ASN A 7 -5.62 -11.20 1.23
CA ASN A 7 -5.93 -12.24 2.20
C ASN A 7 -6.74 -11.62 3.34
N GLU A 8 -7.95 -12.14 3.59
CA GLU A 8 -8.84 -11.59 4.62
C GLU A 8 -8.29 -11.72 6.03
N GLU A 9 -7.58 -12.79 6.34
CA GLU A 9 -6.95 -12.93 7.65
C GLU A 9 -5.89 -11.86 7.86
N LYS A 10 -5.11 -11.58 6.83
CA LYS A 10 -4.12 -10.51 6.86
C LYS A 10 -4.79 -9.15 7.06
N ASN A 11 -5.91 -8.93 6.38
CA ASN A 11 -6.66 -7.67 6.52
C ASN A 11 -7.16 -7.47 7.95
N LYS A 12 -7.70 -8.51 8.56
CA LYS A 12 -8.16 -8.45 9.96
C LYS A 12 -7.00 -8.13 10.90
N GLN A 13 -5.86 -8.74 10.67
CA GLN A 13 -4.66 -8.51 11.47
C GLN A 13 -4.19 -7.06 11.37
N ILE A 14 -4.13 -6.54 10.14
CA ILE A 14 -3.70 -5.15 9.89
C ILE A 14 -4.65 -4.16 10.56
N LYS A 15 -5.96 -4.39 10.44
CA LYS A 15 -6.97 -3.53 11.09
C LYS A 15 -6.80 -3.51 12.60
N ALA A 16 -6.55 -4.67 13.20
CA ALA A 16 -6.37 -4.76 14.64
C ALA A 16 -5.10 -4.06 15.11
N GLU A 17 -4.03 -4.14 14.34
CA GLU A 17 -2.73 -3.59 14.71
C GLU A 17 -2.55 -2.12 14.35
N ARG A 18 -3.12 -1.67 13.23
CA ARG A 18 -2.80 -0.37 12.64
C ARG A 18 -4.00 0.53 12.37
N ASN A 19 -5.19 0.05 12.64
CA ASN A 19 -6.44 0.80 12.43
C ASN A 19 -6.62 1.24 10.97
N VAL A 20 -6.09 0.48 10.03
CA VAL A 20 -6.31 0.65 8.59
C VAL A 20 -6.51 -0.72 7.98
N GLY A 21 -7.22 -0.79 6.86
CA GLY A 21 -7.44 -2.03 6.14
C GLY A 21 -7.23 -1.83 4.65
N PHE A 22 -7.23 -2.92 3.90
CA PHE A 22 -7.10 -2.85 2.45
C PHE A 22 -8.24 -2.08 1.80
N GLU A 23 -9.42 -2.06 2.42
CA GLU A 23 -10.55 -1.27 1.94
C GLU A 23 -10.22 0.23 1.94
N ASP A 24 -9.47 0.68 2.94
CA ASP A 24 -9.04 2.08 3.01
C ASP A 24 -8.09 2.43 1.86
N PHE A 25 -7.24 1.48 1.49
CA PHE A 25 -6.37 1.64 0.33
C PHE A 25 -7.19 1.75 -0.96
N VAL A 26 -8.18 0.87 -1.14
CA VAL A 26 -9.04 0.87 -2.34
C VAL A 26 -9.77 2.20 -2.45
N GLN A 27 -10.28 2.72 -1.34
CA GLN A 27 -10.93 4.02 -1.33
C GLN A 27 -9.96 5.13 -1.73
N ALA A 28 -8.75 5.11 -1.20
CA ALA A 28 -7.74 6.10 -1.56
C ALA A 28 -7.37 6.01 -3.04
N PHE A 29 -7.29 4.80 -3.58
CA PHE A 29 -7.03 4.59 -4.99
C PHE A 29 -8.14 5.19 -5.85
N ASN A 30 -9.40 4.94 -5.47
CA ASN A 30 -10.55 5.48 -6.19
C ASN A 30 -10.64 6.99 -6.08
N ASP A 31 -10.13 7.56 -5.00
CA ASP A 31 -10.10 9.01 -4.77
C ASP A 31 -8.85 9.67 -5.35
N ASP A 32 -8.10 8.94 -6.16
CA ASP A 32 -6.90 9.44 -6.83
C ASP A 32 -5.82 9.95 -5.85
N LYS A 33 -5.65 9.23 -4.75
CA LYS A 33 -4.71 9.62 -3.69
C LYS A 33 -3.43 8.79 -3.66
N ILE A 34 -3.18 8.01 -4.72
CA ILE A 34 -1.92 7.29 -4.82
C ILE A 34 -0.83 8.27 -5.23
N LEU A 35 0.23 8.33 -4.45
CA LEU A 35 1.32 9.27 -4.68
C LEU A 35 2.30 8.77 -5.73
N GLU A 36 2.63 7.48 -5.66
CA GLU A 36 3.66 6.91 -6.53
C GLU A 36 3.54 5.40 -6.56
N ILE A 37 4.05 4.79 -7.63
CA ILE A 37 4.23 3.34 -7.73
C ILE A 37 5.71 3.11 -7.99
N ILE A 38 6.38 2.38 -7.11
CA ILE A 38 7.83 2.15 -7.22
C ILE A 38 8.15 0.66 -7.09
N ALA A 39 9.38 0.30 -7.45
CA ALA A 39 9.87 -1.06 -7.24
C ALA A 39 10.01 -1.33 -5.74
N HIS A 40 9.90 -2.61 -5.36
CA HIS A 40 10.10 -3.00 -3.96
C HIS A 40 11.51 -2.61 -3.50
N PHE A 41 11.65 -2.18 -2.25
CA PHE A 41 12.94 -1.78 -1.68
C PHE A 41 13.96 -2.92 -1.71
N ASN A 42 13.50 -4.16 -1.53
CA ASN A 42 14.34 -5.35 -1.58
C ASN A 42 14.00 -6.14 -2.85
N LYS A 43 14.57 -5.72 -3.97
CA LYS A 43 14.29 -6.33 -5.27
C LYS A 43 14.79 -7.77 -5.37
N GLU A 44 15.84 -8.11 -4.64
CA GLU A 44 16.40 -9.46 -4.67
C GLU A 44 15.45 -10.46 -4.06
N LYS A 45 14.86 -10.11 -2.92
CA LYS A 45 13.91 -10.98 -2.23
C LYS A 45 12.52 -10.95 -2.85
N TYR A 46 12.12 -9.79 -3.38
CA TYR A 46 10.77 -9.59 -3.92
C TYR A 46 10.81 -9.01 -5.34
N PRO A 47 11.36 -9.78 -6.30
CA PRO A 47 11.58 -9.25 -7.65
C PRO A 47 10.28 -8.97 -8.42
N THR A 48 9.16 -9.60 -8.05
CA THR A 48 7.88 -9.43 -8.73
C THR A 48 6.95 -8.45 -8.01
N GLN A 49 7.38 -7.92 -6.86
CA GLN A 49 6.54 -6.99 -6.10
C GLN A 49 6.90 -5.54 -6.40
N LYS A 50 5.87 -4.71 -6.42
CA LYS A 50 6.00 -3.25 -6.46
C LYS A 50 5.30 -2.68 -5.24
N LEU A 51 5.46 -1.38 -5.03
CA LEU A 51 4.87 -0.70 -3.90
C LEU A 51 4.02 0.45 -4.39
N PHE A 52 2.79 0.54 -3.85
CA PHE A 52 2.03 1.78 -3.90
C PHE A 52 2.46 2.65 -2.73
N ILE A 53 2.70 3.93 -2.99
CA ILE A 53 2.93 4.91 -1.93
C ILE A 53 1.64 5.70 -1.79
N VAL A 54 1.09 5.73 -0.59
CA VAL A 54 -0.25 6.28 -0.37
C VAL A 54 -0.35 6.91 1.02
N GLU A 55 -1.15 7.96 1.13
CA GLU A 55 -1.45 8.55 2.45
C GLU A 55 -2.74 7.95 2.98
N LEU A 56 -2.67 7.33 4.15
CA LEU A 56 -3.82 6.75 4.85
C LEU A 56 -3.78 7.23 6.30
N ASN A 57 -4.91 7.72 6.81
CA ASN A 57 -4.99 8.28 8.16
C ASN A 57 -3.92 9.35 8.41
N GLU A 58 -3.72 10.20 7.41
CA GLU A 58 -2.77 11.33 7.48
C GLU A 58 -1.32 10.89 7.66
N TYR A 59 -1.00 9.65 7.32
CA TYR A 59 0.35 9.12 7.41
C TYR A 59 0.73 8.37 6.14
N ILE A 60 1.99 8.49 5.72
CA ILE A 60 2.44 7.83 4.49
C ILE A 60 2.69 6.35 4.75
N HIS A 61 2.08 5.52 3.93
CA HIS A 61 2.20 4.07 3.97
C HIS A 61 2.72 3.57 2.63
N TYR A 62 3.27 2.36 2.62
CA TYR A 62 3.49 1.68 1.36
C TYR A 62 2.74 0.35 1.38
N VAL A 63 2.23 -0.04 0.21
CA VAL A 63 1.41 -1.24 0.04
C VAL A 63 2.07 -2.12 -1.01
N PRO A 64 2.79 -3.17 -0.57
CA PRO A 64 3.38 -4.12 -1.51
C PRO A 64 2.28 -4.89 -2.25
N PHE A 65 2.48 -5.08 -3.54
CA PHE A 65 1.51 -5.80 -4.35
C PHE A 65 2.19 -6.58 -5.46
N VAL A 66 1.48 -7.60 -5.98
CA VAL A 66 1.84 -8.26 -7.22
C VAL A 66 0.69 -8.08 -8.19
N ARG A 67 1.03 -7.91 -9.46
CA ARG A 67 0.05 -7.74 -10.51
C ARG A 67 -0.02 -9.00 -11.37
N ASP A 68 -1.24 -9.46 -11.61
CA ASP A 68 -1.52 -10.56 -12.52
C ASP A 68 -2.63 -10.10 -13.46
N ASN A 69 -2.25 -9.67 -14.68
CA ASN A 69 -3.14 -9.04 -15.64
C ASN A 69 -3.80 -7.81 -15.04
N GLU A 70 -5.12 -7.81 -14.86
CA GLU A 70 -5.88 -6.70 -14.28
C GLU A 70 -6.06 -6.82 -12.77
N LYS A 71 -5.57 -7.91 -12.19
CA LYS A 71 -5.72 -8.18 -10.76
C LYS A 71 -4.48 -7.73 -9.99
N TYR A 72 -4.71 -6.95 -8.97
CA TYR A 72 -3.66 -6.45 -8.07
C TYR A 72 -3.85 -7.12 -6.72
N PHE A 73 -2.94 -8.00 -6.35
CA PHE A 73 -3.01 -8.67 -5.06
C PHE A 73 -2.18 -7.89 -4.04
N LEU A 74 -2.87 -7.30 -3.07
CA LEU A 74 -2.26 -6.46 -2.04
C LEU A 74 -1.71 -7.34 -0.93
N LYS A 75 -0.43 -7.16 -0.60
CA LYS A 75 0.27 -8.05 0.33
C LYS A 75 0.28 -7.55 1.76
N ASN A 76 0.35 -6.23 1.96
CA ASN A 76 0.47 -5.66 3.30
C ASN A 76 0.17 -4.17 3.20
N ILE A 77 0.03 -3.52 4.35
CA ILE A 77 -0.04 -2.05 4.47
C ILE A 77 0.93 -1.68 5.58
N ILE A 78 1.96 -0.94 5.26
CA ILE A 78 3.04 -0.68 6.20
C ILE A 78 3.24 0.83 6.34
N PRO A 79 3.08 1.40 7.55
CA PRO A 79 3.40 2.81 7.75
C PRO A 79 4.91 3.01 7.64
N SER A 80 5.32 4.09 7.00
CA SER A 80 6.73 4.36 6.80
C SER A 80 7.10 5.75 7.30
N ARG A 81 7.80 5.80 8.41
CA ARG A 81 8.28 7.05 8.97
C ARG A 81 9.21 7.77 8.01
N LYS A 82 10.09 7.01 7.34
CA LYS A 82 11.02 7.57 6.37
C LYS A 82 10.31 8.23 5.20
N LEU A 83 9.33 7.52 4.61
CA LEU A 83 8.56 8.08 3.51
C LEU A 83 7.69 9.23 3.97
N HIS A 84 7.13 9.15 5.16
CA HIS A 84 6.31 10.22 5.71
C HIS A 84 7.13 11.52 5.82
N LYS A 85 8.35 11.42 6.33
CA LYS A 85 9.25 12.58 6.41
C LYS A 85 9.59 13.11 5.02
N LEU A 86 9.81 12.21 4.06
CA LEU A 86 10.18 12.59 2.70
C LEU A 86 9.04 13.34 2.00
N TYR A 87 7.80 12.84 2.09
CA TYR A 87 6.66 13.42 1.41
C TYR A 87 6.02 14.58 2.17
N LYS A 88 6.24 14.70 3.47
CA LYS A 88 5.66 15.72 4.33
C LYS A 88 6.68 16.68 4.91
N LYS A 89 7.84 16.76 4.33
CA LYS A 89 8.95 17.58 4.88
C LYS A 89 8.67 19.06 4.93
N ASP A 90 7.70 19.52 4.16
CA ASP A 90 7.36 20.95 4.10
C ASP A 90 6.23 21.34 5.06
N LEU A 91 5.82 20.43 5.92
CA LEU A 91 4.77 20.68 6.91
C LEU A 91 5.34 21.14 8.24
#